data_93597abc165e6520637e2a5a8b369f76
#
_entry.id   93597abc165e6520637e2a5a8b369f76
#
_cell.length_a   1.000
_cell.length_b   1.000
_cell.length_c   1.000
_cell.angle_alpha   90.00
_cell.angle_beta   90.00
_cell.angle_gamma   90.00
#
_symmetry.space_group_name_H-M   'P 1'
#
loop_
_entity.id
_entity.type
_entity.pdbx_description
1 polymer ?
#
loop_
_entity_poly.entity_id
_entity_poly.type
_entity_poly.pdbx_seq_one_letter_code
_entity_poly.pdbx_strand_id
1 'polypeptide(L)'
;MSSIRAKDRDAVIQSLRAGVVPRAGQHLIQVGRAGELEALIRDVERLAKSGSAFRVVIGEYGAGKTFFLNLVRSIAMERKLVTMHADLNPDRRLHATGGQARSLYAELAKNMSTRTKPDGGALQGIVEKFIAQAKTEAKASGKDS
;
A
#
# COMPACT_ATOMS: atom_id res chain seq x y z
N MET A 1 16.77 4.50 22.19
CA MET A 1 16.14 3.30 21.59
C MET A 1 14.70 3.27 22.08
N SER A 2 13.71 3.46 21.19
CA SER A 2 12.29 3.39 21.59
C SER A 2 11.96 1.95 21.94
N SER A 3 11.39 1.74 23.12
CA SER A 3 10.97 0.41 23.58
C SER A 3 9.87 -0.12 22.66
N ILE A 4 10.09 -1.29 22.06
CA ILE A 4 9.08 -1.97 21.23
C ILE A 4 7.93 -2.39 22.14
N ARG A 5 6.70 -2.02 21.78
CA ARG A 5 5.53 -2.45 22.56
C ARG A 5 5.42 -3.98 22.56
N ALA A 6 5.16 -4.56 23.72
CA ALA A 6 5.07 -6.03 23.88
C ALA A 6 4.07 -6.65 22.87
N LYS A 7 2.93 -6.02 22.65
CA LYS A 7 1.92 -6.46 21.69
C LYS A 7 2.46 -6.56 20.25
N ASP A 8 3.27 -5.59 19.80
CA ASP A 8 3.82 -5.57 18.44
C ASP A 8 4.88 -6.67 18.29
N ARG A 9 5.72 -6.85 19.29
CA ARG A 9 6.71 -7.94 19.34
C ARG A 9 6.03 -9.31 19.27
N ASP A 10 5.01 -9.54 20.09
CA ASP A 10 4.32 -10.82 20.16
C ASP A 10 3.57 -11.12 18.86
N ALA A 11 2.95 -10.12 18.22
CA ALA A 11 2.31 -10.27 16.91
C ALA A 11 3.30 -10.66 15.81
N VAL A 12 4.49 -10.05 15.80
CA VAL A 12 5.57 -10.44 14.87
C VAL A 12 6.02 -11.87 15.10
N ILE A 13 6.30 -12.25 16.34
CA ILE A 13 6.74 -13.61 16.70
C ILE A 13 5.70 -14.66 16.28
N GLN A 14 4.42 -14.43 16.58
CA GLN A 14 3.33 -15.34 16.19
C GLN A 14 3.21 -15.49 14.67
N SER A 15 3.31 -14.39 13.92
CA SER A 15 3.28 -14.45 12.46
C SER A 15 4.44 -15.27 11.90
N LEU A 16 5.66 -15.06 12.42
CA LEU A 16 6.84 -15.80 11.99
C LEU A 16 6.74 -17.29 12.32
N ARG A 17 6.22 -17.64 13.51
CA ARG A 17 5.96 -19.04 13.89
C ARG A 17 4.94 -19.71 12.98
N ALA A 18 3.96 -18.96 12.49
CA ALA A 18 2.96 -19.44 11.54
C ALA A 18 3.47 -19.48 10.08
N GLY A 19 4.72 -19.07 9.82
CA GLY A 19 5.29 -19.03 8.47
C GLY A 19 4.68 -17.95 7.57
N VAL A 20 4.05 -16.91 8.15
CA VAL A 20 3.42 -15.84 7.39
C VAL A 20 4.13 -14.51 7.60
N VAL A 21 4.01 -13.62 6.62
CA VAL A 21 4.57 -12.27 6.70
C VAL A 21 3.78 -11.46 7.73
N PRO A 22 4.42 -10.87 8.77
CA PRO A 22 3.72 -10.01 9.72
C PRO A 22 3.05 -8.82 9.03
N ARG A 23 1.82 -8.50 9.40
CA ARG A 23 1.10 -7.33 8.87
C ARG A 23 1.57 -6.02 9.51
N ALA A 24 2.04 -6.08 10.74
CA ALA A 24 2.57 -4.94 11.49
C ALA A 24 3.96 -5.27 12.03
N GLY A 25 4.76 -4.25 12.33
CA GLY A 25 6.09 -4.43 12.91
C GLY A 25 7.15 -4.95 11.94
N GLN A 26 6.92 -4.91 10.64
CA GLN A 26 7.86 -5.39 9.62
C GLN A 26 9.22 -4.68 9.72
N HIS A 27 9.23 -3.39 10.07
CA HIS A 27 10.45 -2.61 10.26
C HIS A 27 11.32 -3.12 11.43
N LEU A 28 10.75 -3.90 12.36
CA LEU A 28 11.48 -4.47 13.50
C LEU A 28 12.31 -5.71 13.13
N ILE A 29 11.97 -6.36 12.03
CA ILE A 29 12.60 -7.60 11.57
C ILE A 29 13.31 -7.43 10.23
N GLN A 30 13.27 -6.24 9.66
CA GLN A 30 13.95 -5.94 8.41
C GLN A 30 15.46 -5.92 8.65
N VAL A 31 16.16 -6.86 8.03
CA VAL A 31 17.62 -6.98 8.06
C VAL A 31 18.15 -6.95 6.63
N GLY A 32 19.22 -6.19 6.42
CA GLY A 32 19.82 -6.01 5.10
C GLY A 32 18.99 -5.12 4.16
N ARG A 33 19.36 -5.07 2.90
CA ARG A 33 18.70 -4.31 1.82
C ARG A 33 18.46 -2.82 2.12
N ALA A 34 19.36 -2.21 2.90
CA ALA A 34 19.24 -0.80 3.28
C ALA A 34 19.24 0.10 2.03
N GLY A 35 20.08 -0.18 1.06
CA GLY A 35 20.17 0.60 -0.18
C GLY A 35 18.91 0.52 -1.03
N GLU A 36 18.29 -0.67 -1.15
CA GLU A 36 17.03 -0.86 -1.86
C GLU A 36 15.88 -0.15 -1.15
N LEU A 37 15.84 -0.23 0.19
CA LEU A 37 14.84 0.46 0.99
C LEU A 37 14.97 1.99 0.87
N GLU A 38 16.17 2.53 0.94
CA GLU A 38 16.43 3.96 0.73
C GLU A 38 16.00 4.42 -0.66
N ALA A 39 16.29 3.62 -1.71
CA ALA A 39 15.83 3.94 -3.05
C ALA A 39 14.32 4.02 -3.16
N LEU A 40 13.60 3.11 -2.51
CA LEU A 40 12.13 3.13 -2.47
C LEU A 40 11.56 4.26 -1.63
N ILE A 41 12.22 4.61 -0.52
CA ILE A 41 11.83 5.79 0.27
C ILE A 41 11.95 7.05 -0.58
N ARG A 42 13.03 7.21 -1.34
CA ARG A 42 13.19 8.34 -2.28
C ARG A 42 12.09 8.38 -3.35
N ASP A 43 11.66 7.20 -3.85
CA ASP A 43 10.55 7.14 -4.80
C ASP A 43 9.22 7.54 -4.15
N VAL A 44 8.94 7.06 -2.94
CA VAL A 44 7.75 7.46 -2.15
C VAL A 44 7.74 8.96 -1.89
N GLU A 45 8.89 9.56 -1.58
CA GLU A 45 9.02 11.01 -1.39
C GLU A 45 8.82 11.80 -2.69
N ARG A 46 9.25 11.25 -3.82
CA ARG A 46 8.98 11.83 -5.14
C ARG A 46 7.50 11.79 -5.47
N LEU A 47 6.81 10.66 -5.20
CA LEU A 47 5.36 10.54 -5.39
C LEU A 47 4.59 11.53 -4.52
N ALA A 48 5.00 11.73 -3.26
CA ALA A 48 4.39 12.71 -2.35
C ALA A 48 4.51 14.16 -2.85
N LYS A 49 5.45 14.44 -3.77
CA LYS A 49 5.66 15.72 -4.46
C LYS A 49 5.09 15.75 -5.88
N SER A 50 4.07 14.93 -6.16
CA SER A 50 3.43 14.82 -7.48
C SER A 50 4.35 14.29 -8.60
N GLY A 51 5.43 13.63 -8.25
CA GLY A 51 6.30 12.93 -9.20
C GLY A 51 5.80 11.51 -9.51
N SER A 52 6.57 10.78 -10.31
CA SER A 52 6.30 9.39 -10.64
C SER A 52 7.54 8.52 -10.47
N ALA A 53 7.34 7.23 -10.23
CA ALA A 53 8.39 6.23 -10.18
C ALA A 53 7.85 4.87 -10.66
N PHE A 54 8.71 4.09 -11.28
CA PHE A 54 8.45 2.71 -11.66
C PHE A 54 9.59 1.83 -11.16
N ARG A 55 9.25 0.71 -10.53
CA ARG A 55 10.22 -0.26 -10.02
C ARG A 55 9.80 -1.68 -10.34
N VAL A 56 10.78 -2.49 -10.70
CA VAL A 56 10.63 -3.94 -10.82
C VAL A 56 11.45 -4.59 -9.71
N VAL A 57 10.81 -5.47 -8.93
CA VAL A 57 11.49 -6.24 -7.89
C VAL A 57 11.60 -7.68 -8.36
N ILE A 58 12.84 -8.11 -8.66
CA ILE A 58 13.16 -9.45 -9.16
C ILE A 58 13.84 -10.24 -8.04
N GLY A 59 13.52 -11.51 -7.94
CA GLY A 59 14.14 -12.42 -6.97
C GLY A 59 13.53 -13.81 -7.07
N GLU A 60 14.23 -14.81 -6.57
CA GLU A 60 13.78 -16.20 -6.53
C GLU A 60 12.58 -16.40 -5.59
N TYR A 61 11.94 -17.56 -5.67
CA TYR A 61 10.91 -17.95 -4.70
C TYR A 61 11.51 -17.95 -3.29
N GLY A 62 10.79 -17.42 -2.32
CA GLY A 62 11.27 -17.30 -0.94
C GLY A 62 12.20 -16.11 -0.66
N ALA A 63 12.65 -15.36 -1.66
CA ALA A 63 13.55 -14.21 -1.49
C ALA A 63 12.96 -13.01 -0.71
N GLY A 64 11.75 -13.11 -0.18
CA GLY A 64 11.11 -12.08 0.63
C GLY A 64 10.50 -10.92 -0.18
N LYS A 65 10.17 -11.10 -1.47
CA LYS A 65 9.55 -10.06 -2.30
C LYS A 65 8.26 -9.50 -1.68
N THR A 66 7.38 -10.39 -1.24
CA THR A 66 6.11 -10.01 -0.61
C THR A 66 6.32 -9.22 0.67
N PHE A 67 7.28 -9.64 1.51
CA PHE A 67 7.66 -8.89 2.71
C PHE A 67 8.11 -7.47 2.35
N PHE A 68 8.98 -7.36 1.36
CA PHE A 68 9.54 -6.08 0.92
C PHE A 68 8.46 -5.14 0.35
N LEU A 69 7.56 -5.65 -0.49
CA LEU A 69 6.44 -4.87 -1.03
C LEU A 69 5.47 -4.40 0.07
N ASN A 70 5.19 -5.24 1.07
CA ASN A 70 4.36 -4.87 2.21
C ASN A 70 5.04 -3.80 3.08
N LEU A 71 6.35 -3.87 3.27
CA LEU A 71 7.11 -2.83 3.98
C LEU A 71 7.02 -1.48 3.27
N VAL A 72 7.21 -1.46 1.94
CA VAL A 72 7.08 -0.24 1.11
C VAL A 72 5.66 0.33 1.20
N ARG A 73 4.65 -0.54 1.11
CA ARG A 73 3.24 -0.16 1.26
C ARG A 73 2.98 0.49 2.64
N SER A 74 3.50 -0.07 3.71
CA SER A 74 3.39 0.49 5.06
C SER A 74 4.02 1.88 5.15
N ILE A 75 5.22 2.05 4.61
CA ILE A 75 5.92 3.35 4.55
C ILE A 75 5.11 4.37 3.75
N ALA A 76 4.55 3.99 2.60
CA ALA A 76 3.73 4.88 1.78
C ALA A 76 2.46 5.34 2.54
N MET A 77 1.80 4.43 3.25
CA MET A 77 0.62 4.76 4.06
C MET A 77 0.95 5.68 5.24
N GLU A 78 2.10 5.51 5.90
CA GLU A 78 2.59 6.43 6.93
C GLU A 78 2.82 7.84 6.38
N ARG A 79 3.20 7.96 5.11
CA ARG A 79 3.33 9.21 4.35
C ARG A 79 1.99 9.74 3.81
N LYS A 80 0.86 9.19 4.27
CA LYS A 80 -0.52 9.56 3.87
C LYS A 80 -0.82 9.31 2.38
N LEU A 81 -0.05 8.48 1.71
CA LEU A 81 -0.35 8.03 0.35
C LEU A 81 -1.41 6.93 0.38
N VAL A 82 -2.23 6.89 -0.66
CA VAL A 82 -3.14 5.77 -0.94
C VAL A 82 -2.34 4.68 -1.62
N THR A 83 -2.53 3.44 -1.21
CA THR A 83 -1.90 2.28 -1.84
C THR A 83 -2.95 1.35 -2.42
N MET A 84 -2.63 0.73 -3.55
CA MET A 84 -3.40 -0.34 -4.16
C MET A 84 -2.47 -1.50 -4.47
N HIS A 85 -2.95 -2.73 -4.31
CA HIS A 85 -2.19 -3.92 -4.67
C HIS A 85 -3.09 -5.00 -5.24
N ALA A 86 -2.53 -5.82 -6.11
CA ALA A 86 -3.18 -7.00 -6.64
C ALA A 86 -2.12 -8.04 -7.01
N ASP A 87 -2.47 -9.30 -6.81
CA ASP A 87 -1.69 -10.42 -7.32
C ASP A 87 -2.10 -10.70 -8.78
N LEU A 88 -1.13 -10.74 -9.67
CA LEU A 88 -1.34 -11.09 -11.07
C LEU A 88 -1.49 -12.61 -11.19
N ASN A 89 -2.51 -13.03 -11.90
CA ASN A 89 -2.79 -14.42 -12.24
C ASN A 89 -3.44 -14.50 -13.64
N PRO A 90 -3.74 -15.67 -14.19
CA PRO A 90 -4.38 -15.80 -15.50
C PRO A 90 -5.66 -14.98 -15.67
N ASP A 91 -6.45 -14.80 -14.59
CA ASP A 91 -7.72 -14.06 -14.59
C ASP A 91 -7.58 -12.56 -14.31
N ARG A 92 -6.37 -12.11 -14.01
CA ARG A 92 -6.03 -10.71 -13.64
C ARG A 92 -4.79 -10.24 -14.38
N ARG A 93 -4.96 -9.87 -15.66
CA ARG A 93 -3.87 -9.40 -16.53
C ARG A 93 -4.22 -8.03 -17.10
N LEU A 94 -3.23 -7.16 -17.23
CA LEU A 94 -3.40 -5.86 -17.90
C LEU A 94 -3.68 -6.02 -19.39
N HIS A 95 -2.99 -6.97 -20.02
CA HIS A 95 -3.09 -7.23 -21.46
C HIS A 95 -3.84 -8.55 -21.69
N ALA A 96 -5.14 -8.43 -21.90
CA ALA A 96 -5.99 -9.58 -22.23
C ALA A 96 -7.34 -9.14 -22.79
N THR A 97 -7.91 -9.97 -23.64
CA THR A 97 -9.14 -9.69 -24.41
C THR A 97 -10.43 -10.13 -23.70
N GLY A 98 -10.36 -10.91 -22.62
CA GLY A 98 -11.50 -11.55 -21.95
C GLY A 98 -11.97 -10.89 -20.65
N GLY A 99 -11.79 -9.58 -20.46
CA GLY A 99 -12.24 -8.89 -19.24
C GLY A 99 -11.28 -8.98 -18.03
N GLN A 100 -10.12 -9.60 -18.20
CA GLN A 100 -9.13 -9.78 -17.12
C GLN A 100 -8.58 -8.44 -16.59
N ALA A 101 -8.47 -7.43 -17.44
CA ALA A 101 -8.09 -6.07 -16.99
C ALA A 101 -9.14 -5.51 -16.02
N ARG A 102 -10.45 -5.71 -16.29
CA ARG A 102 -11.52 -5.31 -15.37
C ARG A 102 -11.39 -6.02 -14.02
N SER A 103 -11.11 -7.33 -14.01
CA SER A 103 -10.89 -8.10 -12.79
C SER A 103 -9.69 -7.58 -12.01
N LEU A 104 -8.60 -7.21 -12.68
CA LEU A 104 -7.42 -6.60 -12.06
C LEU A 104 -7.77 -5.25 -11.41
N TYR A 105 -8.46 -4.35 -12.13
CA TYR A 105 -8.86 -3.06 -11.59
C TYR A 105 -9.85 -3.19 -10.43
N ALA A 106 -10.77 -4.15 -10.48
CA ALA A 106 -11.69 -4.43 -9.38
C ALA A 106 -10.93 -4.89 -8.12
N GLU A 107 -9.92 -5.74 -8.28
CA GLU A 107 -9.07 -6.18 -7.16
C GLU A 107 -8.22 -5.03 -6.60
N LEU A 108 -7.63 -4.19 -7.45
CA LEU A 108 -6.90 -2.99 -7.03
C LEU A 108 -7.80 -2.05 -6.22
N ALA A 109 -9.04 -1.80 -6.69
CA ALA A 109 -10.00 -0.94 -6.01
C ALA A 109 -10.44 -1.54 -4.65
N LYS A 110 -10.70 -2.86 -4.59
CA LYS A 110 -11.03 -3.58 -3.37
C LYS A 110 -9.90 -3.49 -2.34
N ASN A 111 -8.65 -3.64 -2.78
CA ASN A 111 -7.46 -3.60 -1.94
C ASN A 111 -6.90 -2.18 -1.75
N MET A 112 -7.65 -1.14 -2.15
CA MET A 112 -7.27 0.23 -1.90
C MET A 112 -7.19 0.49 -0.40
N SER A 113 -6.04 1.00 0.04
CA SER A 113 -5.70 1.13 1.46
C SER A 113 -5.18 2.51 1.78
N THR A 114 -5.46 2.93 3.00
CA THR A 114 -4.95 4.17 3.59
C THR A 114 -4.42 3.87 4.99
N ARG A 115 -3.76 4.84 5.62
CA ARG A 115 -3.30 4.71 7.01
C ARG A 115 -4.42 4.32 7.99
N THR A 116 -5.65 4.80 7.77
CA THR A 116 -6.81 4.51 8.63
C THR A 116 -7.53 3.21 8.28
N LYS A 117 -7.34 2.72 7.05
CA LYS A 117 -7.86 1.43 6.56
C LYS A 117 -6.73 0.65 5.86
N PRO A 118 -5.79 0.05 6.60
CA PRO A 118 -4.61 -0.58 6.02
C PRO A 118 -4.90 -1.90 5.32
N ASP A 119 -6.00 -2.56 5.64
CA ASP A 119 -6.36 -3.90 5.12
C ASP A 119 -7.25 -3.87 3.86
N GLY A 120 -7.40 -2.70 3.23
CA GLY A 120 -8.24 -2.52 2.04
C GLY A 120 -9.59 -1.87 2.35
N GLY A 121 -10.44 -1.75 1.31
CA GLY A 121 -11.79 -1.17 1.44
C GLY A 121 -11.80 0.35 1.69
N ALA A 122 -10.72 1.06 1.41
CA ALA A 122 -10.64 2.50 1.64
C ALA A 122 -11.36 3.33 0.56
N LEU A 123 -11.72 2.75 -0.59
CA LEU A 123 -12.30 3.46 -1.72
C LEU A 123 -13.53 4.28 -1.33
N GLN A 124 -14.48 3.68 -0.62
CA GLN A 124 -15.71 4.36 -0.20
C GLN A 124 -15.39 5.62 0.62
N GLY A 125 -14.56 5.51 1.65
CA GLY A 125 -14.22 6.65 2.50
C GLY A 125 -13.43 7.74 1.78
N ILE A 126 -12.67 7.40 0.73
CA ILE A 126 -11.99 8.37 -0.13
C ILE A 126 -13.02 9.14 -0.96
N VAL A 127 -13.96 8.43 -1.59
CA VAL A 127 -15.04 9.06 -2.39
C VAL A 127 -15.92 9.95 -1.52
N GLU A 128 -16.31 9.51 -0.34
CA GLU A 128 -17.10 10.31 0.61
C GLU A 128 -16.38 11.61 1.00
N LYS A 129 -15.08 11.54 1.30
CA LYS A 129 -14.27 12.73 1.60
C LYS A 129 -14.16 13.67 0.41
N PHE A 130 -13.94 13.13 -0.80
CA PHE A 130 -13.88 13.92 -2.02
C PHE A 130 -15.20 14.67 -2.27
N ILE A 131 -16.34 13.98 -2.15
CA ILE A 131 -17.66 14.60 -2.31
C ILE A 131 -17.89 15.70 -1.26
N ALA A 132 -17.53 15.46 0.01
CA ALA A 132 -17.67 16.44 1.07
C ALA A 132 -16.81 17.69 0.80
N GLN A 133 -15.58 17.50 0.36
CA GLN A 133 -14.68 18.59 0.01
C GLN A 133 -15.20 19.38 -1.19
N ALA A 134 -15.60 18.71 -2.27
CA ALA A 134 -16.14 19.35 -3.45
C ALA A 134 -17.39 20.20 -3.15
N LYS A 135 -18.29 19.69 -2.30
CA LYS A 135 -19.46 20.46 -1.84
C LYS A 135 -19.07 21.71 -1.04
N THR A 136 -18.04 21.62 -0.20
CA THR A 136 -17.54 22.75 0.59
C THR A 136 -16.94 23.82 -0.32
N GLU A 137 -16.14 23.40 -1.30
CA GLU A 137 -15.52 24.30 -2.28
C GLU A 137 -16.58 24.97 -3.19
N ALA A 138 -17.59 24.23 -3.63
CA ALA A 138 -18.69 24.79 -4.42
C ALA A 138 -19.46 25.87 -3.65
N LYS A 139 -19.79 25.64 -2.39
CA LYS A 139 -20.42 26.63 -1.53
C LYS A 139 -19.55 27.88 -1.32
N ALA A 140 -18.26 27.69 -1.10
CA ALA A 140 -17.31 28.81 -0.93
C ALA A 140 -17.13 29.64 -2.20
N SER A 141 -17.28 29.02 -3.38
CA SER A 141 -17.16 29.69 -4.71
C SER A 141 -18.46 30.29 -5.24
N GLY A 142 -19.58 30.22 -4.48
CA GLY A 142 -20.88 30.76 -4.91
C GLY A 142 -21.50 30.06 -6.12
N LYS A 143 -21.04 28.86 -6.46
CA LYS A 143 -21.58 28.02 -7.55
C LYS A 143 -22.54 26.96 -7.00
N ASP A 144 -23.56 27.43 -6.25
CA ASP A 144 -24.73 26.60 -5.98
C ASP A 144 -25.69 26.72 -7.17
N SER A 145 -25.76 25.67 -7.98
CA SER A 145 -26.82 25.42 -8.95
C SER A 145 -27.49 24.13 -8.60
#